data_16f7ee0d00c8b5b15b777a18a697044a
#
_entry.id   16f7ee0d00c8b5b15b777a18a697044a
#
_cell.length_a   1.000
_cell.length_b   1.000
_cell.length_c   1.000
_cell.angle_alpha   90.00
_cell.angle_beta   90.00
_cell.angle_gamma   90.00
#
_symmetry.space_group_name_H-M   'P 1'
#
loop_
_entity.id
_entity.type
_entity.pdbx_description
1 polymer ?
#
loop_
_entity_poly.entity_id
_entity_poly.type
_entity_poly.pdbx_seq_one_letter_code
_entity_poly.pdbx_strand_id
1 'polypeptide(L)'
;MNEEKKAQFLNIYKKYKSLTQYIEQNYKLTMNDVAILELIQQNCSEKNMLMQPFLKIATTELDLSRTKVLASIRRLIDQGRVSKTRSTEDERKVYLLMNETNASDYNDLLDEIETFTR
;
A
#
# COMPACT_ATOMS: atom_id res chain seq x y z
N MET A 1 -24.36 7.01 -23.26
CA MET A 1 -22.95 7.39 -23.24
C MET A 1 -22.49 7.56 -24.68
N ASN A 2 -21.77 8.66 -24.99
CA ASN A 2 -21.28 8.86 -26.35
C ASN A 2 -19.97 8.12 -26.58
N GLU A 3 -19.51 8.09 -27.83
CA GLU A 3 -18.31 7.35 -28.23
C GLU A 3 -17.04 7.85 -27.52
N GLU A 4 -16.93 9.15 -27.30
CA GLU A 4 -15.78 9.75 -26.62
C GLU A 4 -15.68 9.27 -25.18
N LYS A 5 -16.80 9.26 -24.46
CA LYS A 5 -16.82 8.80 -23.06
C LYS A 5 -16.50 7.32 -22.94
N LYS A 6 -16.98 6.52 -23.91
CA LYS A 6 -16.68 5.09 -23.95
C LYS A 6 -15.18 4.86 -24.18
N ALA A 7 -14.57 5.63 -25.07
CA ALA A 7 -13.13 5.54 -25.33
C ALA A 7 -12.32 5.92 -24.10
N GLN A 8 -12.72 6.98 -23.38
CA GLN A 8 -12.08 7.39 -22.16
C GLN A 8 -12.14 6.31 -21.09
N PHE A 9 -13.31 5.70 -20.92
CA PHE A 9 -13.47 4.60 -19.96
C PHE A 9 -12.56 3.43 -20.29
N LEU A 10 -12.49 3.01 -21.55
CA LEU A 10 -11.63 1.90 -21.97
C LEU A 10 -10.15 2.21 -21.73
N ASN A 11 -9.74 3.46 -21.95
CA ASN A 11 -8.38 3.87 -21.69
C ASN A 11 -8.02 3.75 -20.20
N ILE A 12 -8.91 4.19 -19.33
CA ILE A 12 -8.73 4.06 -17.88
C ILE A 12 -8.64 2.59 -17.49
N TYR A 13 -9.54 1.77 -18.01
CA TYR A 13 -9.57 0.33 -17.73
C TYR A 13 -8.25 -0.33 -18.14
N LYS A 14 -7.78 -0.03 -19.36
CA LYS A 14 -6.54 -0.62 -19.87
C LYS A 14 -5.32 -0.20 -19.04
N LYS A 15 -5.24 1.07 -18.65
CA LYS A 15 -4.16 1.56 -17.80
C LYS A 15 -4.18 0.87 -16.43
N TYR A 16 -5.36 0.76 -15.84
CA TYR A 16 -5.51 0.06 -14.55
C TYR A 16 -5.04 -1.39 -14.66
N LYS A 17 -5.46 -2.08 -15.71
CA LYS A 17 -5.10 -3.48 -15.89
C LYS A 17 -3.60 -3.66 -16.10
N SER A 18 -2.99 -2.80 -16.94
CA SER A 18 -1.56 -2.82 -17.19
C SER A 18 -0.76 -2.55 -15.91
N LEU A 19 -1.20 -1.57 -15.13
CA LEU A 19 -0.56 -1.24 -13.85
C LEU A 19 -0.65 -2.39 -12.87
N THR A 20 -1.85 -3.00 -12.75
CA THR A 20 -2.07 -4.12 -11.85
C THR A 20 -1.14 -5.29 -12.19
N GLN A 21 -1.04 -5.63 -13.48
CA GLN A 21 -0.18 -6.71 -13.95
C GLN A 21 1.31 -6.39 -13.70
N TYR A 22 1.71 -5.15 -13.96
CA TYR A 22 3.09 -4.73 -13.74
C TYR A 22 3.50 -4.88 -12.27
N ILE A 23 2.64 -4.39 -11.38
CA ILE A 23 2.91 -4.47 -9.93
C ILE A 23 2.98 -5.92 -9.48
N GLU A 24 2.07 -6.77 -9.94
CA GLU A 24 2.07 -8.18 -9.58
C GLU A 24 3.30 -8.90 -10.09
N GLN A 25 3.67 -8.69 -11.35
CA GLN A 25 4.77 -9.41 -11.98
C GLN A 25 6.13 -8.98 -11.43
N ASN A 26 6.32 -7.69 -11.16
CA ASN A 26 7.61 -7.15 -10.78
C ASN A 26 7.81 -7.04 -9.27
N TYR A 27 6.75 -6.91 -8.50
CA TYR A 27 6.84 -6.68 -7.06
C TYR A 27 6.11 -7.74 -6.23
N LYS A 28 5.32 -8.60 -6.87
CA LYS A 28 4.48 -9.58 -6.18
C LYS A 28 3.53 -8.93 -5.16
N LEU A 29 2.99 -7.78 -5.56
CA LEU A 29 2.05 -7.00 -4.75
C LEU A 29 0.74 -6.82 -5.50
N THR A 30 -0.34 -6.58 -4.74
CA THR A 30 -1.63 -6.17 -5.30
C THR A 30 -1.76 -4.65 -5.25
N MET A 31 -2.75 -4.11 -5.94
CA MET A 31 -3.05 -2.68 -5.85
C MET A 31 -3.39 -2.27 -4.41
N ASN A 32 -4.11 -3.12 -3.69
CA ASN A 32 -4.41 -2.86 -2.28
C ASN A 32 -3.13 -2.78 -1.44
N ASP A 33 -2.17 -3.65 -1.71
CA ASP A 33 -0.88 -3.63 -0.99
C ASP A 33 -0.18 -2.29 -1.18
N VAL A 34 -0.16 -1.77 -2.40
CA VAL A 34 0.49 -0.48 -2.70
C VAL A 34 -0.25 0.67 -2.01
N ALA A 35 -1.58 0.66 -2.03
CA ALA A 35 -2.37 1.68 -1.34
C ALA A 35 -2.11 1.66 0.17
N ILE A 36 -2.04 0.47 0.76
CA ILE A 36 -1.74 0.32 2.19
C ILE A 36 -0.32 0.80 2.49
N LEU A 37 0.64 0.48 1.62
CA LEU A 37 2.01 0.95 1.77
C LEU A 37 2.08 2.48 1.76
N GLU A 38 1.29 3.14 0.90
CA GLU A 38 1.21 4.60 0.89
C GLU A 38 0.68 5.14 2.21
N LEU A 39 -0.36 4.53 2.76
CA LEU A 39 -0.89 4.95 4.06
C LEU A 39 0.12 4.73 5.18
N ILE A 40 0.90 3.64 5.12
CA ILE A 40 1.95 3.41 6.10
C ILE A 40 3.01 4.50 6.01
N GLN A 41 3.42 4.87 4.80
CA GLN A 41 4.39 5.95 4.63
C GLN A 41 3.87 7.26 5.23
N GLN A 42 2.61 7.61 4.96
CA GLN A 42 2.02 8.83 5.47
C GLN A 42 1.97 8.88 6.99
N ASN A 43 1.78 7.74 7.64
CA ASN A 43 1.54 7.69 9.08
C ASN A 43 2.73 7.22 9.92
N CYS A 44 3.71 6.54 9.29
CA CYS A 44 4.80 5.89 10.03
C CYS A 44 6.20 6.38 9.62
N SER A 45 6.31 7.34 8.69
CA SER A 45 7.62 7.76 8.17
C SER A 45 8.45 8.53 9.19
N GLU A 46 7.82 9.32 10.04
CA GLU A 46 8.51 10.13 11.05
C GLU A 46 8.52 9.48 12.41
N LYS A 47 7.50 8.66 12.71
CA LYS A 47 7.40 7.94 13.97
C LYS A 47 6.59 6.68 13.76
N ASN A 48 6.85 5.70 14.62
CA ASN A 48 6.11 4.45 14.59
C ASN A 48 4.65 4.69 14.95
N MET A 49 3.76 3.91 14.37
CA MET A 49 2.33 4.01 14.64
C MET A 49 1.81 2.69 15.17
N LEU A 50 0.94 2.77 16.18
CA LEU A 50 0.27 1.57 16.70
C LEU A 50 -0.59 0.92 15.62
N MET A 51 -0.55 -0.42 15.60
CA MET A 51 -1.28 -1.23 14.60
C MET A 51 -2.78 -0.95 14.62
N GLN A 52 -3.42 -0.92 15.81
CA GLN A 52 -4.87 -0.79 15.88
C GLN A 52 -5.39 0.54 15.31
N PRO A 53 -4.85 1.71 15.69
CA PRO A 53 -5.25 2.96 15.04
C PRO A 53 -4.99 2.94 13.54
N PHE A 54 -3.88 2.35 13.09
CA PHE A 54 -3.58 2.25 11.67
C PHE A 54 -4.64 1.42 10.93
N LEU A 55 -5.05 0.29 11.50
CA LEU A 55 -6.08 -0.55 10.89
C LEU A 55 -7.38 0.22 10.71
N LYS A 56 -7.74 1.06 11.68
CA LYS A 56 -8.94 1.89 11.57
C LYS A 56 -8.83 2.89 10.43
N ILE A 57 -7.68 3.52 10.28
CA ILE A 57 -7.42 4.46 9.17
C ILE A 57 -7.55 3.73 7.83
N ALA A 58 -6.86 2.61 7.68
CA ALA A 58 -6.79 1.89 6.42
C ALA A 58 -8.15 1.32 5.99
N THR A 59 -8.90 0.73 6.93
CA THR A 59 -10.21 0.17 6.61
C THR A 59 -11.19 1.27 6.20
N THR A 60 -11.10 2.44 6.82
CA THR A 60 -11.97 3.56 6.50
C THR A 60 -11.60 4.20 5.17
N GLU A 61 -10.33 4.55 4.99
CA GLU A 61 -9.87 5.26 3.80
C GLU A 61 -9.97 4.44 2.53
N LEU A 62 -9.68 3.15 2.61
CA LEU A 62 -9.65 2.28 1.44
C LEU A 62 -10.91 1.44 1.27
N ASP A 63 -11.85 1.55 2.22
CA ASP A 63 -13.07 0.75 2.21
C ASP A 63 -12.76 -0.75 2.06
N LEU A 64 -11.81 -1.21 2.86
CA LEU A 64 -11.39 -2.61 2.88
C LEU A 64 -11.73 -3.22 4.23
N SER A 65 -11.97 -4.54 4.23
CA SER A 65 -12.18 -5.26 5.49
C SER A 65 -10.88 -5.32 6.29
N ARG A 66 -11.01 -5.47 7.60
CA ARG A 66 -9.86 -5.65 8.48
C ARG A 66 -9.01 -6.85 8.04
N THR A 67 -9.64 -7.94 7.64
CA THR A 67 -8.95 -9.15 7.18
C THR A 67 -8.07 -8.86 5.97
N LYS A 68 -8.60 -8.10 5.00
CA LYS A 68 -7.84 -7.74 3.80
C LYS A 68 -6.66 -6.83 4.11
N VAL A 69 -6.87 -5.85 5.01
CA VAL A 69 -5.78 -4.95 5.41
C VAL A 69 -4.68 -5.74 6.12
N LEU A 70 -5.05 -6.63 7.05
CA LEU A 70 -4.06 -7.45 7.76
C LEU A 70 -3.29 -8.37 6.82
N ALA A 71 -3.97 -8.96 5.82
CA ALA A 71 -3.30 -9.80 4.84
C ALA A 71 -2.27 -9.01 4.03
N SER A 72 -2.60 -7.78 3.64
CA SER A 72 -1.66 -6.91 2.93
C SER A 72 -0.46 -6.54 3.81
N ILE A 73 -0.71 -6.16 5.06
CA ILE A 73 0.37 -5.81 5.98
C ILE A 73 1.31 -7.01 6.17
N ARG A 74 0.76 -8.21 6.34
CA ARG A 74 1.58 -9.42 6.47
C ARG A 74 2.46 -9.64 5.25
N ARG A 75 1.91 -9.46 4.05
CA ARG A 75 2.67 -9.60 2.81
C ARG A 75 3.79 -8.56 2.73
N LEU A 76 3.50 -7.31 3.10
CA LEU A 76 4.50 -6.24 3.10
C LEU A 76 5.63 -6.51 4.10
N ILE A 77 5.29 -7.07 5.26
CA ILE A 77 6.29 -7.46 6.26
C ILE A 77 7.14 -8.62 5.73
N ASP A 78 6.49 -9.63 5.14
CA ASP A 78 7.19 -10.80 4.60
C ASP A 78 8.18 -10.41 3.49
N GLN A 79 7.88 -9.35 2.74
CA GLN A 79 8.78 -8.84 1.71
C GLN A 79 9.83 -7.85 2.25
N GLY A 80 9.80 -7.57 3.55
CA GLY A 80 10.74 -6.61 4.14
C GLY A 80 10.49 -5.16 3.78
N ARG A 81 9.27 -4.83 3.34
CA ARG A 81 8.92 -3.46 2.94
C ARG A 81 8.49 -2.59 4.11
N VAL A 82 7.99 -3.20 5.13
CA VAL A 82 7.67 -2.57 6.42
C VAL A 82 8.02 -3.57 7.51
N SER A 83 8.09 -3.11 8.75
CA SER A 83 8.32 -4.00 9.88
C SER A 83 7.33 -3.72 11.00
N LYS A 84 7.28 -4.63 11.96
CA LYS A 84 6.49 -4.45 13.16
C LYS A 84 7.35 -4.77 14.37
N THR A 85 7.03 -4.12 15.50
CA THR A 85 7.70 -4.41 16.76
C THR A 85 6.67 -4.36 17.89
N ARG A 86 6.90 -5.17 18.92
CA ARG A 86 6.06 -5.14 20.12
C ARG A 86 6.64 -4.16 21.11
N SER A 87 5.76 -3.50 21.87
CA SER A 87 6.20 -2.64 22.96
C SER A 87 6.88 -3.47 24.04
N THR A 88 7.99 -2.98 24.59
CA THR A 88 8.66 -3.61 25.71
C THR A 88 7.86 -3.45 27.00
N GLU A 89 7.03 -2.42 27.08
CA GLU A 89 6.23 -2.13 28.26
C GLU A 89 4.89 -2.87 28.25
N ASP A 90 4.30 -3.07 27.05
CA ASP A 90 3.02 -3.74 26.91
C ASP A 90 3.03 -4.57 25.63
N GLU A 91 3.22 -5.87 25.76
CA GLU A 91 3.34 -6.80 24.64
C GLU A 91 2.09 -6.89 23.78
N ARG A 92 0.94 -6.36 24.26
CA ARG A 92 -0.28 -6.30 23.46
C ARG A 92 -0.22 -5.17 22.42
N LYS A 93 0.69 -4.22 22.59
CA LYS A 93 0.85 -3.10 21.67
C LYS A 93 1.88 -3.44 20.61
N VAL A 94 1.45 -3.38 19.35
CA VAL A 94 2.29 -3.63 18.18
C VAL A 94 2.38 -2.35 17.37
N TYR A 95 3.60 -1.99 17.00
CA TYR A 95 3.88 -0.80 16.20
C TYR A 95 4.27 -1.19 14.79
N LEU A 96 3.83 -0.40 13.81
CA LEU A 96 4.31 -0.46 12.44
C LEU A 96 5.45 0.52 12.26
N LEU A 97 6.46 0.12 11.49
CA LEU A 97 7.65 0.92 11.20
C LEU A 97 7.95 0.91 9.71
N MET A 98 8.41 2.08 9.23
CA MET A 98 8.96 2.19 7.89
C MET A 98 10.28 2.95 8.03
N ASN A 99 11.41 2.25 7.86
CA ASN A 99 12.73 2.87 7.98
C ASN A 99 13.10 3.61 6.67
N GLU A 100 14.27 4.26 6.65
CA GLU A 100 14.72 5.03 5.50
C GLU A 100 14.87 4.18 4.24
N THR A 101 15.38 2.96 4.37
CA THR A 101 15.50 2.03 3.25
C THR A 101 14.14 1.67 2.69
N ASN A 102 13.17 1.37 3.57
CA ASN A 102 11.80 1.06 3.16
C ASN A 102 11.17 2.24 2.42
N ALA A 103 11.35 3.46 2.93
CA ALA A 103 10.81 4.66 2.30
C ALA A 103 11.43 4.91 0.93
N SER A 104 12.75 4.70 0.82
CA SER A 104 13.46 4.85 -0.45
C SER A 104 12.96 3.82 -1.49
N ASP A 105 12.81 2.57 -1.08
CA ASP A 105 12.30 1.52 -1.96
C ASP A 105 10.88 1.83 -2.42
N TYR A 106 10.06 2.36 -1.54
CA TYR A 106 8.69 2.74 -1.89
C TYR A 106 8.67 3.90 -2.87
N ASN A 107 9.54 4.90 -2.69
CA ASN A 107 9.62 6.03 -3.61
C ASN A 107 10.05 5.56 -5.00
N ASP A 108 10.97 4.60 -5.09
CA ASP A 108 11.36 4.00 -6.37
C ASP A 108 10.17 3.30 -7.04
N LEU A 109 9.37 2.58 -6.26
CA LEU A 109 8.15 1.95 -6.77
C LEU A 109 7.17 2.99 -7.31
N LEU A 110 6.98 4.10 -6.59
CA LEU A 110 6.09 5.18 -7.04
C LEU A 110 6.58 5.81 -8.34
N ASP A 111 7.88 6.00 -8.49
CA ASP A 111 8.44 6.54 -9.72
C ASP A 111 8.11 5.66 -10.92
N GLU A 112 8.17 4.34 -10.75
CA GLU A 112 7.80 3.41 -11.81
C GLU A 112 6.29 3.43 -12.09
N ILE A 113 5.46 3.52 -11.04
CA ILE A 113 4.01 3.62 -11.19
C ILE A 113 3.64 4.89 -11.96
N GLU A 114 4.37 5.98 -11.74
CA GLU A 114 4.10 7.26 -12.40
C GLU A 114 4.09 7.11 -13.92
N THR A 115 4.89 6.20 -14.48
CA THR A 115 4.92 5.99 -15.92
C THR A 115 3.56 5.54 -16.49
N PHE A 116 2.70 4.95 -15.67
CA PHE A 116 1.38 4.48 -16.09
C PHE A 116 0.30 5.56 -15.97
N THR A 117 0.60 6.69 -15.33
CA THR A 117 -0.37 7.77 -15.13
C THR A 117 -0.23 8.90 -16.15
N ARG A 118 0.79 8.83 -17.00
CA ARG A 118 1.05 9.85 -18.02
C ARG A 118 0.23 9.63 -19.28
#